data_93312053fba8fde93376fcba09e09dba
#
_entry.id   93312053fba8fde93376fcba09e09dba
#
_cell.length_a   1.000
_cell.length_b   1.000
_cell.length_c   1.000
_cell.angle_alpha   90.00
_cell.angle_beta   90.00
_cell.angle_gamma   90.00
#
_symmetry.space_group_name_H-M   'P 1'
#
loop_
_entity.id
_entity.type
_entity.pdbx_description
1 polymer ?
#
loop_
_entity_poly.entity_id
_entity_poly.type
_entity_poly.pdbx_seq_one_letter_code
_entity_poly.pdbx_strand_id
1 'polypeptide(L)'
;MVIGSPEFLINRPIILLALMALPLFLAAKYIKLYPSNQTLAIFASPLVISIVASRFSTADNNIWWRWGFYTVAALVFVLLLVMFIDGLMAGFMLRAKHFSCSRIIGGTGSQGKKYPVRLRVVKRGGLGCKVVVRDDLPPGFTVTPEQFSTKLRPQSNTEFKYEYVAAQRGKVDLNTVYLKVFSPLRLWRVYHEIPTHSSVNVYPDIQQISEYDLLARTNRLSLLGMRRSRSIGQDNEFERLRDYTQDDNYKHIDWRSTARRQKLTVRDYQANQSQQIIFMIDCGRMMTGTHEKTDMIDHAINSMLMLSYVALRRGDSVGLITFSNKVHNFIPPKAGVKHINRLLHATFDQSATHVESRFDEAFLYLRNKCPKRSLVVTITNLIDEINSSQVKRHMSVLTGRHLPLAVLLRDHSMFDPVEEFENAPPAFKDDHLFEAAAAASILNWRNQLINDLKHQGVLTMDVFPEGLTTNLVNRYLEIKARHLL
;
A
#
# COMPACT_ATOMS: atom_id res chain seq x y z
N MET A 1 9.65 5.56 70.90
CA MET A 1 8.93 5.57 69.64
C MET A 1 9.50 4.45 68.77
N VAL A 2 8.80 3.34 68.67
CA VAL A 2 9.32 2.14 68.01
C VAL A 2 8.90 2.16 66.57
N ILE A 3 9.72 2.76 65.70
CA ILE A 3 9.54 2.78 64.24
C ILE A 3 9.88 1.38 63.62
N GLY A 4 9.99 0.34 64.41
CA GLY A 4 10.43 -0.99 63.95
C GLY A 4 9.53 -2.14 64.32
N SER A 5 8.34 -1.90 64.90
CA SER A 5 7.43 -3.03 65.15
C SER A 5 6.68 -3.42 63.84
N PRO A 6 6.60 -4.72 63.53
CA PRO A 6 5.82 -5.19 62.35
C PRO A 6 4.35 -4.73 62.37
N GLU A 7 3.80 -4.46 63.52
CA GLU A 7 2.46 -3.90 63.72
C GLU A 7 2.27 -2.50 63.15
N PHE A 8 3.32 -1.67 63.08
CA PHE A 8 3.27 -0.33 62.51
C PHE A 8 3.03 -0.35 60.99
N LEU A 9 3.65 -1.31 60.31
CA LEU A 9 3.52 -1.46 58.83
C LEU A 9 2.20 -2.11 58.45
N ILE A 10 1.68 -3.02 59.25
CA ILE A 10 0.43 -3.74 58.97
C ILE A 10 -0.78 -2.81 59.06
N ASN A 11 -0.76 -1.86 60.00
CA ASN A 11 -1.87 -0.94 60.19
C ASN A 11 -1.86 0.26 59.21
N ARG A 12 -0.87 0.33 58.27
CA ARG A 12 -0.78 1.38 57.26
C ARG A 12 -0.58 0.80 55.85
N PRO A 13 -1.63 0.27 55.22
CA PRO A 13 -1.53 -0.41 53.93
C PRO A 13 -0.96 0.50 52.82
N ILE A 14 -1.14 1.81 52.90
CA ILE A 14 -0.60 2.79 51.93
C ILE A 14 0.92 2.82 51.97
N ILE A 15 1.55 2.79 53.14
CA ILE A 15 3.01 2.80 53.32
C ILE A 15 3.58 1.48 52.79
N LEU A 16 2.95 0.37 53.08
CA LEU A 16 3.34 -0.95 52.59
C LEU A 16 3.27 -1.02 51.06
N LEU A 17 2.20 -0.49 50.46
CA LEU A 17 2.02 -0.43 49.02
C LEU A 17 3.10 0.45 48.37
N ALA A 18 3.40 1.63 48.92
CA ALA A 18 4.46 2.52 48.41
C ALA A 18 5.85 1.85 48.49
N LEU A 19 6.15 1.20 49.63
CA LEU A 19 7.42 0.50 49.84
C LEU A 19 7.59 -0.70 48.93
N MET A 20 6.50 -1.37 48.53
CA MET A 20 6.50 -2.45 47.59
C MET A 20 6.53 -1.99 46.11
N ALA A 21 5.87 -0.87 45.79
CA ALA A 21 5.84 -0.33 44.43
C ALA A 21 7.17 0.32 44.03
N LEU A 22 7.90 0.90 44.97
CA LEU A 22 9.16 1.58 44.71
C LEU A 22 10.23 0.71 44.03
N PRO A 23 10.55 -0.51 44.51
CA PRO A 23 11.54 -1.37 43.86
C PRO A 23 11.11 -1.82 42.48
N LEU A 24 9.80 -2.05 42.22
CA LEU A 24 9.26 -2.34 40.89
C LEU A 24 9.46 -1.18 39.92
N PHE A 25 9.16 0.05 40.41
CA PHE A 25 9.36 1.27 39.63
C PHE A 25 10.85 1.48 39.31
N LEU A 26 11.74 1.31 40.29
CA LEU A 26 13.18 1.44 40.11
C LEU A 26 13.70 0.36 39.12
N ALA A 27 13.25 -0.88 39.22
CA ALA A 27 13.61 -1.95 38.29
C ALA A 27 13.15 -1.63 36.88
N ALA A 28 11.95 -1.12 36.69
CA ALA A 28 11.42 -0.71 35.38
C ALA A 28 12.20 0.47 34.79
N LYS A 29 12.51 1.49 35.63
CA LYS A 29 13.18 2.73 35.19
C LYS A 29 14.65 2.53 34.85
N TYR A 30 15.41 1.86 35.71
CA TYR A 30 16.89 1.76 35.62
C TYR A 30 17.35 0.48 34.91
N ILE A 31 16.66 -0.64 35.07
CA ILE A 31 17.07 -1.95 34.54
C ILE A 31 16.22 -2.38 33.33
N LYS A 32 15.16 -1.62 33.02
CA LYS A 32 14.15 -1.95 31.97
C LYS A 32 13.53 -3.33 32.18
N LEU A 33 13.32 -3.68 33.43
CA LEU A 33 12.76 -4.95 33.88
C LEU A 33 11.30 -4.70 34.29
N TYR A 34 10.37 -5.31 33.55
CA TYR A 34 8.94 -5.08 33.77
C TYR A 34 8.31 -6.31 34.45
N PRO A 35 7.48 -6.10 35.49
CA PRO A 35 6.82 -7.21 36.15
C PRO A 35 5.82 -7.91 35.21
N SER A 36 5.68 -9.21 35.34
CA SER A 36 4.62 -9.97 34.68
C SER A 36 3.32 -9.86 35.49
N ASN A 37 2.20 -10.32 34.92
CA ASN A 37 0.94 -10.36 35.65
C ASN A 37 1.02 -11.29 36.90
N GLN A 38 1.81 -12.36 36.82
CA GLN A 38 2.08 -13.24 37.95
C GLN A 38 2.84 -12.52 39.07
N THR A 39 3.82 -11.72 38.73
CA THR A 39 4.59 -10.88 39.67
C THR A 39 3.67 -9.89 40.38
N LEU A 40 2.81 -9.21 39.64
CA LEU A 40 1.85 -8.26 40.22
C LEU A 40 0.90 -8.96 41.21
N ALA A 41 0.44 -10.19 40.90
CA ALA A 41 -0.40 -10.97 41.79
C ALA A 41 0.36 -11.39 43.08
N ILE A 42 1.65 -11.80 42.96
CA ILE A 42 2.49 -12.11 44.11
C ILE A 42 2.75 -10.86 44.96
N PHE A 43 2.94 -9.70 44.34
CA PHE A 43 3.11 -8.44 45.07
C PHE A 43 1.83 -7.98 45.75
N ALA A 44 0.67 -8.26 45.22
CA ALA A 44 -0.61 -7.94 45.83
C ALA A 44 -0.96 -8.86 47.02
N SER A 45 -0.39 -10.06 47.10
CA SER A 45 -0.72 -11.06 48.13
C SER A 45 -0.43 -10.58 49.56
N PRO A 46 0.72 -9.91 49.90
CA PRO A 46 0.96 -9.38 51.24
C PRO A 46 -0.03 -8.30 51.64
N LEU A 47 -0.48 -7.51 50.67
CA LEU A 47 -1.48 -6.45 50.93
C LEU A 47 -2.84 -7.07 51.31
N VAL A 48 -3.27 -8.10 50.58
CA VAL A 48 -4.50 -8.84 50.90
C VAL A 48 -4.37 -9.50 52.26
N ILE A 49 -3.24 -10.13 52.57
CA ILE A 49 -2.99 -10.78 53.86
C ILE A 49 -3.00 -9.74 54.99
N SER A 50 -2.38 -8.56 54.77
CA SER A 50 -2.38 -7.45 55.74
C SER A 50 -3.81 -6.96 56.03
N ILE A 51 -4.64 -6.79 55.04
CA ILE A 51 -6.04 -6.35 55.20
C ILE A 51 -6.83 -7.40 55.98
N VAL A 52 -6.69 -8.69 55.63
CA VAL A 52 -7.35 -9.76 56.35
C VAL A 52 -6.86 -9.84 57.81
N ALA A 53 -5.54 -9.80 58.01
CA ALA A 53 -4.96 -9.83 59.38
C ALA A 53 -5.43 -8.66 60.23
N SER A 54 -5.57 -7.44 59.68
CA SER A 54 -6.06 -6.27 60.43
C SER A 54 -7.51 -6.45 60.94
N ARG A 55 -8.34 -7.22 60.26
CA ARG A 55 -9.73 -7.51 60.67
C ARG A 55 -9.81 -8.51 61.83
N PHE A 56 -8.82 -9.38 61.96
CA PHE A 56 -8.77 -10.43 62.97
C PHE A 56 -7.89 -10.02 64.21
N SER A 57 -7.12 -8.97 64.10
CA SER A 57 -6.22 -8.49 65.13
C SER A 57 -6.91 -7.90 66.38
N THR A 58 -8.23 -7.75 66.33
CA THR A 58 -9.00 -7.18 67.46
C THR A 58 -9.45 -8.24 68.50
N ALA A 59 -9.17 -9.52 68.23
CA ALA A 59 -9.55 -10.62 69.13
C ALA A 59 -8.31 -11.19 69.81
N ASP A 60 -8.21 -10.93 71.08
CA ASP A 60 -7.38 -11.52 72.10
C ASP A 60 -5.99 -12.11 71.76
N ASN A 61 -5.05 -11.85 72.70
CA ASN A 61 -3.66 -12.27 72.81
C ASN A 61 -3.37 -13.78 72.54
N ASN A 62 -3.83 -14.36 71.51
CA ASN A 62 -3.72 -15.78 71.22
C ASN A 62 -2.37 -16.08 70.54
N ILE A 63 -1.50 -16.81 71.26
CA ILE A 63 -0.15 -17.24 70.79
C ILE A 63 -0.15 -17.90 69.44
N TRP A 64 -1.18 -18.66 69.10
CA TRP A 64 -1.34 -19.32 67.78
C TRP A 64 -1.47 -18.36 66.61
N TRP A 65 -2.11 -17.21 66.85
CA TRP A 65 -2.24 -16.16 65.84
C TRP A 65 -0.92 -15.48 65.47
N ARG A 66 -0.05 -15.30 66.47
CA ARG A 66 1.32 -14.76 66.27
C ARG A 66 2.18 -15.73 65.47
N TRP A 67 2.15 -17.03 65.73
CA TRP A 67 2.86 -18.04 64.95
C TRP A 67 2.34 -18.11 63.52
N GLY A 68 1.04 -18.07 63.27
CA GLY A 68 0.43 -18.01 61.93
C GLY A 68 0.88 -16.80 61.14
N PHE A 69 0.99 -15.64 61.79
CA PHE A 69 1.50 -14.44 61.15
C PHE A 69 2.99 -14.58 60.74
N TYR A 70 3.85 -15.07 61.62
CA TYR A 70 5.27 -15.25 61.29
C TYR A 70 5.49 -16.27 60.19
N THR A 71 4.71 -17.32 60.10
CA THR A 71 4.80 -18.30 59.03
C THR A 71 4.41 -17.69 57.68
N VAL A 72 3.33 -16.91 57.64
CA VAL A 72 2.92 -16.20 56.42
C VAL A 72 3.95 -15.14 56.04
N ALA A 73 4.49 -14.36 56.97
CA ALA A 73 5.52 -13.37 56.70
C ALA A 73 6.79 -14.01 56.16
N ALA A 74 7.22 -15.15 56.72
CA ALA A 74 8.37 -15.92 56.20
C ALA A 74 8.13 -16.41 54.77
N LEU A 75 6.95 -16.91 54.48
CA LEU A 75 6.60 -17.38 53.14
C LEU A 75 6.60 -16.23 52.11
N VAL A 76 6.05 -15.07 52.49
CA VAL A 76 6.09 -13.86 51.63
C VAL A 76 7.53 -13.40 51.40
N PHE A 77 8.38 -13.42 52.45
CA PHE A 77 9.80 -13.08 52.33
C PHE A 77 10.51 -14.01 51.35
N VAL A 78 10.29 -15.32 51.44
CA VAL A 78 10.84 -16.30 50.49
C VAL A 78 10.39 -16.02 49.06
N LEU A 79 9.11 -15.73 48.84
CA LEU A 79 8.57 -15.38 47.53
C LEU A 79 9.24 -14.12 46.95
N LEU A 80 9.43 -13.07 47.77
CA LEU A 80 10.11 -11.85 47.37
C LEU A 80 11.58 -12.13 47.06
N LEU A 81 12.25 -12.99 47.83
CA LEU A 81 13.63 -13.38 47.59
C LEU A 81 13.78 -14.12 46.26
N VAL A 82 12.88 -15.09 45.97
CA VAL A 82 12.85 -15.80 44.69
C VAL A 82 12.62 -14.83 43.51
N MET A 83 11.71 -13.91 43.68
CA MET A 83 11.48 -12.85 42.67
C MET A 83 12.70 -11.97 42.44
N PHE A 84 13.39 -11.59 43.50
CA PHE A 84 14.61 -10.78 43.41
C PHE A 84 15.73 -11.53 42.68
N ILE A 85 15.93 -12.83 43.00
CA ILE A 85 16.89 -13.69 42.33
C ILE A 85 16.54 -13.84 40.84
N ASP A 86 15.28 -14.11 40.52
CA ASP A 86 14.81 -14.22 39.12
C ASP A 86 15.01 -12.90 38.34
N GLY A 87 14.80 -11.76 39.00
CA GLY A 87 15.06 -10.42 38.46
C GLY A 87 16.54 -10.16 38.18
N LEU A 88 17.42 -10.51 39.12
CA LEU A 88 18.88 -10.43 38.93
C LEU A 88 19.34 -11.31 37.77
N MET A 89 18.85 -12.55 37.72
CA MET A 89 19.15 -13.47 36.60
C MET A 89 18.65 -12.90 35.27
N ALA A 90 17.46 -12.35 35.25
CA ALA A 90 16.91 -11.72 34.05
C ALA A 90 17.75 -10.50 33.61
N GLY A 91 18.09 -9.61 34.53
CA GLY A 91 18.92 -8.43 34.26
C GLY A 91 20.33 -8.74 33.77
N PHE A 92 20.91 -9.85 34.19
CA PHE A 92 22.26 -10.25 33.79
C PHE A 92 22.28 -11.14 32.52
N MET A 93 21.42 -12.15 32.45
CA MET A 93 21.45 -13.18 31.41
C MET A 93 20.60 -12.88 30.18
N LEU A 94 19.65 -11.94 30.28
CA LEU A 94 18.74 -11.59 29.18
C LEU A 94 19.09 -10.23 28.54
N ARG A 95 20.34 -9.79 28.63
CA ARG A 95 20.79 -8.53 27.99
C ARG A 95 20.69 -8.62 26.46
N ALA A 96 20.43 -7.49 25.83
CA ALA A 96 20.33 -7.39 24.36
C ALA A 96 21.52 -7.98 23.59
N LYS A 97 22.75 -7.88 24.16
CA LYS A 97 23.98 -8.41 23.57
C LYS A 97 23.98 -9.94 23.33
N HIS A 98 23.10 -10.66 24.00
CA HIS A 98 22.96 -12.11 23.84
C HIS A 98 22.02 -12.52 22.71
N PHE A 99 21.32 -11.54 22.11
CA PHE A 99 20.38 -11.78 21.02
C PHE A 99 20.86 -11.06 19.76
N SER A 100 20.78 -11.75 18.64
CA SER A 100 20.98 -11.15 17.32
C SER A 100 19.86 -11.63 16.40
N CYS A 101 19.32 -10.71 15.61
CA CYS A 101 18.30 -11.00 14.64
C CYS A 101 18.82 -10.74 13.23
N SER A 102 18.44 -11.58 12.28
CA SER A 102 18.66 -11.34 10.86
C SER A 102 17.36 -11.64 10.10
N ARG A 103 16.96 -10.72 9.23
CA ARG A 103 15.78 -10.84 8.39
C ARG A 103 16.22 -11.22 6.98
N ILE A 104 15.64 -12.26 6.43
CA ILE A 104 15.81 -12.67 5.04
C ILE A 104 14.48 -12.42 4.35
N ILE A 105 14.44 -11.38 3.52
CA ILE A 105 13.28 -10.91 2.79
C ILE A 105 13.68 -10.68 1.33
N GLY A 106 12.77 -10.96 0.39
CA GLY A 106 12.98 -10.59 -1.00
C GLY A 106 13.06 -9.07 -1.16
N GLY A 107 14.04 -8.56 -1.89
CA GLY A 107 14.21 -7.12 -2.11
C GLY A 107 13.09 -6.47 -2.95
N THR A 108 12.22 -7.28 -3.57
CA THR A 108 11.11 -6.85 -4.42
C THR A 108 9.82 -7.53 -4.01
N GLY A 109 8.73 -6.77 -3.96
CA GLY A 109 7.38 -7.23 -3.70
C GLY A 109 6.39 -6.59 -4.66
N SER A 110 5.16 -7.09 -4.72
CA SER A 110 4.04 -6.52 -5.47
C SER A 110 2.91 -6.21 -4.49
N GLN A 111 2.21 -5.12 -4.71
CA GLN A 111 1.08 -4.70 -3.90
C GLN A 111 0.00 -5.81 -3.84
N GLY A 112 -0.60 -6.02 -2.67
CA GLY A 112 -1.68 -6.97 -2.46
C GLY A 112 -1.28 -8.44 -2.41
N LYS A 113 0.01 -8.80 -2.60
CA LYS A 113 0.47 -10.18 -2.60
C LYS A 113 1.13 -10.61 -1.31
N LYS A 114 1.05 -11.92 -1.04
CA LYS A 114 1.73 -12.57 0.08
C LYS A 114 3.17 -12.88 -0.27
N TYR A 115 4.09 -12.40 0.56
CA TYR A 115 5.52 -12.68 0.42
C TYR A 115 6.07 -13.35 1.67
N PRO A 116 6.86 -14.42 1.50
CA PRO A 116 7.46 -15.13 2.61
C PRO A 116 8.65 -14.34 3.18
N VAL A 117 8.69 -14.24 4.50
CA VAL A 117 9.83 -13.71 5.26
C VAL A 117 10.35 -14.76 6.19
N ARG A 118 11.67 -14.80 6.34
CA ARG A 118 12.35 -15.65 7.31
C ARG A 118 13.09 -14.75 8.29
N LEU A 119 12.66 -14.79 9.54
CA LEU A 119 13.30 -14.07 10.61
C LEU A 119 14.10 -15.06 11.45
N ARG A 120 15.42 -14.91 11.44
CA ARG A 120 16.33 -15.76 12.20
C ARG A 120 16.72 -15.05 13.48
N VAL A 121 16.44 -15.68 14.62
CA VAL A 121 16.82 -15.21 15.95
C VAL A 121 17.87 -16.12 16.52
N VAL A 122 19.04 -15.56 16.81
CA VAL A 122 20.17 -16.29 17.37
C VAL A 122 20.37 -15.86 18.82
N LYS A 123 20.46 -16.81 19.73
CA LYS A 123 20.80 -16.60 21.13
C LYS A 123 22.20 -17.10 21.42
N ARG A 124 23.09 -16.20 21.84
CA ARG A 124 24.55 -16.49 22.02
C ARG A 124 24.95 -16.89 23.44
N GLY A 125 24.05 -17.25 24.31
CA GLY A 125 24.44 -17.66 25.67
C GLY A 125 23.31 -17.50 26.68
N GLY A 126 23.62 -17.62 27.97
CA GLY A 126 22.66 -17.54 29.07
C GLY A 126 21.75 -18.75 29.20
N LEU A 127 20.75 -18.66 30.07
CA LEU A 127 19.77 -19.71 30.29
C LEU A 127 18.68 -19.71 29.21
N GLY A 128 18.01 -20.85 29.02
CA GLY A 128 16.84 -20.95 28.17
C GLY A 128 15.74 -19.97 28.60
N CYS A 129 15.11 -19.29 27.67
CA CYS A 129 14.06 -18.30 27.94
C CYS A 129 12.90 -18.44 26.97
N LYS A 130 11.70 -18.04 27.42
CA LYS A 130 10.56 -17.86 26.53
C LYS A 130 10.70 -16.46 25.88
N VAL A 131 10.53 -16.42 24.56
CA VAL A 131 10.59 -15.17 23.79
C VAL A 131 9.34 -15.04 22.96
N VAL A 132 8.81 -13.82 22.90
CA VAL A 132 7.81 -13.41 21.91
C VAL A 132 8.50 -12.43 20.98
N VAL A 133 8.48 -12.74 19.68
CA VAL A 133 9.09 -11.96 18.62
C VAL A 133 8.00 -11.24 17.84
N ARG A 134 8.19 -9.96 17.60
CA ARG A 134 7.34 -9.14 16.74
C ARG A 134 8.24 -8.36 15.79
N ASP A 135 7.94 -8.42 14.50
CA ASP A 135 8.63 -7.61 13.51
C ASP A 135 7.98 -6.22 13.42
N ASP A 136 8.80 -5.18 13.24
CA ASP A 136 8.37 -3.80 13.10
C ASP A 136 8.05 -3.53 11.62
N LEU A 137 6.80 -3.77 11.26
CA LEU A 137 6.28 -3.50 9.92
C LEU A 137 5.49 -2.20 9.94
N PRO A 138 5.67 -1.33 8.93
CA PRO A 138 4.99 -0.05 8.88
C PRO A 138 3.48 -0.21 8.71
N PRO A 139 2.71 0.87 8.96
CA PRO A 139 1.28 0.90 8.67
C PRO A 139 1.00 0.51 7.21
N GLY A 140 -0.07 -0.24 6.98
CA GLY A 140 -0.40 -0.75 5.63
C GLY A 140 0.17 -2.13 5.31
N PHE A 141 0.97 -2.72 6.22
CA PHE A 141 1.38 -4.12 6.08
C PHE A 141 0.55 -5.02 6.99
N THR A 142 -0.02 -6.06 6.42
CA THR A 142 -0.67 -7.13 7.19
C THR A 142 0.26 -8.33 7.28
N VAL A 143 0.39 -8.88 8.49
CA VAL A 143 1.30 -9.99 8.80
C VAL A 143 0.54 -11.14 9.40
N THR A 144 0.85 -12.34 8.98
CA THR A 144 0.23 -13.54 9.53
C THR A 144 1.30 -14.61 9.80
N PRO A 145 1.49 -14.98 11.09
CA PRO A 145 0.97 -14.42 12.33
C PRO A 145 1.74 -13.16 12.77
N GLU A 146 1.11 -12.25 13.54
CA GLU A 146 1.75 -11.00 14.01
C GLU A 146 2.86 -11.21 15.04
N GLN A 147 2.76 -12.26 15.83
CA GLN A 147 3.68 -12.54 16.93
C GLN A 147 4.03 -14.03 16.99
N PHE A 148 5.28 -14.30 17.28
CA PHE A 148 5.81 -15.66 17.43
C PHE A 148 6.22 -15.90 18.87
N SER A 149 5.70 -16.93 19.51
CA SER A 149 6.09 -17.34 20.86
C SER A 149 6.85 -18.64 20.82
N THR A 150 8.10 -18.65 21.31
CA THR A 150 8.91 -19.86 21.38
C THR A 150 9.80 -19.88 22.63
N LYS A 151 10.36 -21.05 22.93
CA LYS A 151 11.42 -21.21 23.95
C LYS A 151 12.77 -21.31 23.26
N LEU A 152 13.64 -20.32 23.47
CA LEU A 152 15.00 -20.35 23.00
C LEU A 152 15.89 -21.09 24.00
N ARG A 153 16.63 -22.09 23.51
CA ARG A 153 17.68 -22.75 24.29
C ARG A 153 18.98 -21.91 24.26
N PRO A 154 19.91 -22.13 25.20
CA PRO A 154 21.25 -21.54 25.08
C PRO A 154 21.89 -21.92 23.74
N GLN A 155 22.61 -21.00 23.12
CA GLN A 155 23.29 -21.20 21.84
C GLN A 155 22.41 -21.76 20.71
N SER A 156 21.13 -21.33 20.67
CA SER A 156 20.18 -21.77 19.67
C SER A 156 20.01 -20.75 18.54
N ASN A 157 19.75 -21.31 17.36
CA ASN A 157 19.34 -20.55 16.19
C ASN A 157 17.91 -20.99 15.82
N THR A 158 16.96 -20.07 15.86
CA THR A 158 15.55 -20.36 15.57
C THR A 158 15.09 -19.50 14.42
N GLU A 159 14.48 -20.14 13.43
CA GLU A 159 13.94 -19.47 12.27
C GLU A 159 12.40 -19.41 12.36
N PHE A 160 11.84 -18.21 12.20
CA PHE A 160 10.43 -17.96 12.10
C PHE A 160 10.07 -17.64 10.64
N LYS A 161 9.06 -18.33 10.13
CA LYS A 161 8.53 -18.09 8.79
C LYS A 161 7.18 -17.43 8.93
N TYR A 162 6.97 -16.34 8.22
CA TYR A 162 5.71 -15.64 8.16
C TYR A 162 5.51 -15.01 6.79
N GLU A 163 4.31 -14.58 6.52
CA GLU A 163 3.96 -13.91 5.28
C GLU A 163 3.51 -12.49 5.58
N TYR A 164 3.92 -11.56 4.72
CA TYR A 164 3.39 -10.20 4.74
C TYR A 164 2.65 -9.89 3.44
N VAL A 165 1.67 -9.00 3.54
CA VAL A 165 0.98 -8.38 2.41
C VAL A 165 1.17 -6.87 2.54
N ALA A 166 1.73 -6.26 1.50
CA ALA A 166 1.87 -4.81 1.42
C ALA A 166 0.62 -4.22 0.76
N ALA A 167 -0.11 -3.36 1.47
CA ALA A 167 -1.25 -2.66 0.92
C ALA A 167 -0.83 -1.45 0.06
N GLN A 168 0.31 -0.83 0.38
CA GLN A 168 0.84 0.34 -0.33
C GLN A 168 2.13 -0.02 -1.07
N ARG A 169 2.34 0.61 -2.22
CA ARG A 169 3.60 0.51 -2.99
C ARG A 169 4.63 1.51 -2.48
N GLY A 170 5.85 1.36 -2.95
CA GLY A 170 6.97 2.25 -2.65
C GLY A 170 8.13 1.52 -1.99
N LYS A 171 9.15 2.30 -1.63
CA LYS A 171 10.29 1.81 -0.88
C LYS A 171 9.96 1.76 0.60
N VAL A 172 10.10 0.60 1.20
CA VAL A 172 9.84 0.35 2.62
C VAL A 172 11.11 -0.11 3.29
N ASP A 173 11.53 0.66 4.29
CA ASP A 173 12.69 0.34 5.12
C ASP A 173 12.21 -0.27 6.45
N LEU A 174 12.67 -1.47 6.73
CA LEU A 174 12.36 -2.25 7.93
C LEU A 174 13.58 -2.23 8.84
N ASN A 175 13.49 -1.54 9.98
CA ASN A 175 14.67 -1.19 10.75
C ASN A 175 14.84 -2.02 12.02
N THR A 176 13.76 -2.49 12.63
CA THR A 176 13.77 -3.03 13.99
C THR A 176 13.04 -4.35 14.11
N VAL A 177 13.47 -5.18 15.05
CA VAL A 177 12.75 -6.38 15.51
C VAL A 177 12.58 -6.27 17.01
N TYR A 178 11.35 -6.40 17.50
CA TYR A 178 11.03 -6.34 18.93
C TYR A 178 11.04 -7.75 19.51
N LEU A 179 11.81 -7.92 20.58
CA LEU A 179 11.85 -9.15 21.37
C LEU A 179 11.30 -8.87 22.77
N LYS A 180 10.26 -9.57 23.17
CA LYS A 180 9.78 -9.66 24.54
C LYS A 180 10.29 -10.94 25.15
N VAL A 181 11.24 -10.84 26.06
CA VAL A 181 11.93 -11.97 26.69
C VAL A 181 11.42 -12.14 28.11
N PHE A 182 11.10 -13.35 28.49
CA PHE A 182 10.66 -13.68 29.84
C PHE A 182 11.81 -14.29 30.62
N SER A 183 11.86 -13.96 31.92
CA SER A 183 12.76 -14.59 32.87
C SER A 183 12.51 -16.11 32.98
N PRO A 184 13.42 -16.88 33.54
CA PRO A 184 13.25 -18.34 33.70
C PRO A 184 11.97 -18.75 34.42
N LEU A 185 11.62 -18.04 35.49
CA LEU A 185 10.37 -18.26 36.25
C LEU A 185 9.17 -17.48 35.69
N ARG A 186 9.35 -16.72 34.62
CA ARG A 186 8.36 -15.85 33.95
C ARG A 186 7.80 -14.73 34.84
N LEU A 187 8.49 -14.40 35.91
CA LEU A 187 8.10 -13.31 36.80
C LEU A 187 8.41 -11.95 36.17
N TRP A 188 9.47 -11.85 35.38
CA TRP A 188 9.89 -10.61 34.75
C TRP A 188 9.88 -10.68 33.22
N ARG A 189 9.71 -9.51 32.62
CA ARG A 189 9.74 -9.29 31.16
C ARG A 189 10.79 -8.25 30.82
N VAL A 190 11.58 -8.49 29.79
CA VAL A 190 12.52 -7.53 29.22
C VAL A 190 12.17 -7.30 27.76
N TYR A 191 12.15 -6.06 27.33
CA TYR A 191 11.93 -5.68 25.96
C TYR A 191 13.25 -5.28 25.32
N HIS A 192 13.54 -5.84 24.15
CA HIS A 192 14.71 -5.50 23.35
C HIS A 192 14.30 -5.07 21.97
N GLU A 193 14.91 -3.98 21.54
CA GLU A 193 14.86 -3.50 20.17
C GLU A 193 16.17 -3.90 19.49
N ILE A 194 16.10 -4.77 18.50
CA ILE A 194 17.29 -5.24 17.78
C ILE A 194 17.29 -4.61 16.40
N PRO A 195 18.28 -3.75 16.09
CA PRO A 195 18.40 -3.18 14.77
C PRO A 195 18.63 -4.26 13.72
N THR A 196 17.77 -4.32 12.72
CA THR A 196 17.82 -5.31 11.64
C THR A 196 17.36 -4.62 10.36
N HIS A 197 18.29 -3.94 9.69
CA HIS A 197 18.00 -3.18 8.50
C HIS A 197 17.70 -4.10 7.31
N SER A 198 16.57 -3.86 6.66
CA SER A 198 16.20 -4.49 5.41
C SER A 198 15.33 -3.51 4.63
N SER A 199 15.45 -3.48 3.31
CA SER A 199 14.58 -2.66 2.45
C SER A 199 13.84 -3.55 1.46
N VAL A 200 12.60 -3.20 1.19
CA VAL A 200 11.75 -3.86 0.20
C VAL A 200 11.17 -2.81 -0.72
N ASN A 201 11.30 -3.02 -2.02
CA ASN A 201 10.65 -2.21 -3.03
C ASN A 201 9.33 -2.90 -3.42
N VAL A 202 8.21 -2.29 -3.05
CA VAL A 202 6.88 -2.79 -3.39
C VAL A 202 6.43 -2.12 -4.68
N TYR A 203 6.28 -2.93 -5.72
CA TYR A 203 5.85 -2.50 -7.05
C TYR A 203 4.31 -2.54 -7.18
N PRO A 204 3.73 -1.79 -8.14
CA PRO A 204 2.34 -1.92 -8.52
C PRO A 204 1.95 -3.36 -8.87
N ASP A 205 0.66 -3.66 -8.89
CA ASP A 205 0.18 -5.02 -9.24
C ASP A 205 0.40 -5.32 -10.72
N ILE A 206 1.37 -6.17 -10.99
CA ILE A 206 1.71 -6.64 -12.34
C ILE A 206 0.99 -7.95 -12.74
N GLN A 207 0.12 -8.49 -11.85
CA GLN A 207 -0.63 -9.72 -12.18
C GLN A 207 -1.56 -9.53 -13.35
N GLN A 208 -2.25 -8.38 -13.38
CA GLN A 208 -3.12 -8.03 -14.49
C GLN A 208 -2.38 -8.08 -15.84
N ILE A 209 -1.11 -7.69 -15.87
CA ILE A 209 -0.26 -7.79 -17.06
C ILE A 209 -0.03 -9.25 -17.48
N SER A 210 0.27 -10.11 -16.50
CA SER A 210 0.51 -11.54 -16.74
C SER A 210 -0.77 -12.27 -17.16
N GLU A 211 -1.89 -11.93 -16.56
CA GLU A 211 -3.21 -12.45 -16.92
C GLU A 211 -3.63 -12.01 -18.32
N TYR A 212 -3.41 -10.74 -18.65
CA TYR A 212 -3.62 -10.24 -20.01
C TYR A 212 -2.78 -11.03 -21.03
N ASP A 213 -1.50 -11.28 -20.74
CA ASP A 213 -0.62 -12.04 -21.65
C ASP A 213 -1.14 -13.47 -21.89
N LEU A 214 -1.58 -14.12 -20.82
CA LEU A 214 -2.17 -15.46 -20.90
C LEU A 214 -3.46 -15.45 -21.71
N LEU A 215 -4.38 -14.53 -21.45
CA LEU A 215 -5.66 -14.42 -22.15
C LEU A 215 -5.49 -13.95 -23.60
N ALA A 216 -4.50 -13.12 -23.88
CA ALA A 216 -4.13 -12.73 -25.23
C ALA A 216 -3.62 -13.92 -26.04
N ARG A 217 -2.79 -14.78 -25.48
CA ARG A 217 -2.28 -16.00 -26.11
C ARG A 217 -3.37 -17.04 -26.35
N THR A 218 -4.31 -17.19 -25.42
CA THR A 218 -5.43 -18.13 -25.53
C THR A 218 -6.61 -17.59 -26.33
N ASN A 219 -6.49 -16.39 -26.88
CA ASN A 219 -7.55 -15.73 -27.67
C ASN A 219 -8.84 -15.42 -26.90
N ARG A 220 -8.76 -15.28 -25.57
CA ARG A 220 -9.89 -15.09 -24.65
C ARG A 220 -9.93 -13.69 -23.99
N LEU A 221 -9.46 -12.66 -24.70
CA LEU A 221 -9.43 -11.27 -24.20
C LEU A 221 -10.83 -10.73 -23.85
N SER A 222 -11.89 -11.30 -24.44
CA SER A 222 -13.26 -10.93 -24.09
C SER A 222 -13.63 -11.20 -22.63
N LEU A 223 -12.96 -12.13 -21.96
CA LEU A 223 -13.17 -12.39 -20.53
C LEU A 223 -12.72 -11.24 -19.63
N LEU A 224 -11.79 -10.40 -20.09
CA LEU A 224 -11.38 -9.16 -19.41
C LEU A 224 -12.20 -7.94 -19.86
N GLY A 225 -13.32 -8.13 -20.59
CA GLY A 225 -14.10 -7.02 -21.13
C GLY A 225 -13.41 -6.26 -22.26
N MET A 226 -12.28 -6.75 -22.78
CA MET A 226 -11.50 -6.08 -23.83
C MET A 226 -12.00 -6.46 -25.23
N ARG A 227 -12.22 -5.46 -26.07
CA ARG A 227 -12.70 -5.64 -27.45
C ARG A 227 -11.54 -5.97 -28.40
N ARG A 228 -11.78 -6.90 -29.31
CA ARG A 228 -10.88 -7.12 -30.44
C ARG A 228 -11.12 -6.09 -31.50
N SER A 229 -10.08 -5.40 -31.93
CA SER A 229 -10.11 -4.55 -33.10
C SER A 229 -9.28 -5.18 -34.21
N ARG A 230 -9.86 -5.34 -35.39
CA ARG A 230 -9.19 -5.74 -36.61
C ARG A 230 -9.10 -4.48 -37.49
N SER A 231 -7.89 -4.02 -37.74
CA SER A 231 -7.65 -2.85 -38.60
C SER A 231 -7.00 -3.32 -39.88
N ILE A 232 -7.54 -2.92 -41.00
CA ILE A 232 -6.92 -3.05 -42.32
C ILE A 232 -6.39 -1.65 -42.66
N GLY A 233 -5.12 -1.53 -42.90
CA GLY A 233 -4.46 -0.22 -43.05
C GLY A 233 -3.87 0.01 -44.43
N GLN A 234 -3.52 1.25 -44.73
CA GLN A 234 -3.11 1.69 -46.06
C GLN A 234 -1.61 1.73 -46.35
N ASP A 235 -0.71 1.49 -45.37
CA ASP A 235 0.73 1.64 -45.65
C ASP A 235 1.67 0.65 -44.96
N ASN A 236 2.63 0.14 -45.69
CA ASN A 236 3.98 -0.36 -45.47
C ASN A 236 4.25 -1.84 -45.20
N GLU A 237 3.36 -2.68 -44.73
CA GLU A 237 3.60 -4.13 -44.77
C GLU A 237 2.57 -4.81 -45.65
N PHE A 238 3.07 -5.54 -46.67
CA PHE A 238 2.25 -6.34 -47.56
C PHE A 238 1.53 -7.44 -46.77
N GLU A 239 0.19 -7.41 -46.75
CA GLU A 239 -0.60 -8.43 -46.07
C GLU A 239 -1.06 -9.51 -47.10
N ARG A 240 -1.68 -9.09 -48.18
CA ARG A 240 -2.22 -10.00 -49.18
C ARG A 240 -2.50 -9.32 -50.52
N LEU A 241 -2.68 -10.14 -51.55
CA LEU A 241 -3.23 -9.69 -52.81
C LEU A 241 -4.74 -10.00 -52.83
N ARG A 242 -5.55 -9.00 -53.17
CA ARG A 242 -6.98 -9.17 -53.41
C ARG A 242 -7.38 -8.56 -54.73
N ASP A 243 -8.58 -8.93 -55.20
CA ASP A 243 -9.11 -8.35 -56.43
C ASP A 243 -9.45 -6.86 -56.20
N TYR A 244 -9.21 -6.02 -57.21
CA TYR A 244 -9.48 -4.59 -57.22
C TYR A 244 -10.98 -4.32 -57.10
N THR A 245 -11.35 -3.35 -56.27
CA THR A 245 -12.71 -2.77 -56.16
C THR A 245 -12.67 -1.29 -56.49
N GLN A 246 -13.85 -0.71 -56.90
CA GLN A 246 -13.92 0.71 -57.33
C GLN A 246 -13.50 1.71 -56.24
N ASP A 247 -13.56 1.29 -54.99
CA ASP A 247 -13.14 2.11 -53.82
C ASP A 247 -11.62 2.10 -53.57
N ASP A 248 -10.86 1.32 -54.31
CA ASP A 248 -9.42 1.16 -54.14
C ASP A 248 -8.62 2.22 -54.88
N ASN A 249 -7.53 2.67 -54.24
CA ASN A 249 -6.62 3.59 -54.85
C ASN A 249 -5.80 2.86 -55.94
N TYR A 250 -5.84 3.35 -57.18
CA TYR A 250 -5.12 2.79 -58.30
C TYR A 250 -3.61 2.68 -58.11
N LYS A 251 -3.00 3.48 -57.20
CA LYS A 251 -1.59 3.41 -56.86
C LYS A 251 -1.17 2.11 -56.21
N HIS A 252 -2.11 1.37 -55.62
CA HIS A 252 -1.88 0.12 -54.93
C HIS A 252 -2.05 -1.11 -55.86
N ILE A 253 -2.33 -0.92 -57.14
CA ILE A 253 -2.43 -2.02 -58.12
C ILE A 253 -1.06 -2.67 -58.31
N ASP A 254 -0.98 -3.97 -58.11
CA ASP A 254 0.18 -4.78 -58.44
C ASP A 254 0.12 -5.25 -59.89
N TRP A 255 0.74 -4.50 -60.78
CA TRP A 255 0.74 -4.80 -62.19
C TRP A 255 1.36 -6.18 -62.51
N ARG A 256 2.32 -6.64 -61.74
CA ARG A 256 2.96 -7.95 -61.93
C ARG A 256 1.99 -9.10 -61.57
N SER A 257 1.23 -8.97 -60.47
CA SER A 257 0.22 -9.94 -60.08
C SER A 257 -1.01 -9.87 -60.99
N THR A 258 -1.40 -8.67 -61.43
CA THR A 258 -2.45 -8.42 -62.42
C THR A 258 -2.15 -9.14 -63.72
N ALA A 259 -0.93 -9.03 -64.25
CA ALA A 259 -0.51 -9.72 -65.50
C ALA A 259 -0.54 -11.24 -65.36
N ARG A 260 -0.21 -11.80 -64.21
CA ARG A 260 -0.27 -13.24 -63.97
C ARG A 260 -1.70 -13.77 -63.81
N ARG A 261 -2.55 -12.99 -63.11
CA ARG A 261 -3.91 -13.42 -62.77
C ARG A 261 -4.95 -13.04 -63.84
N GLN A 262 -4.59 -12.17 -64.78
CA GLN A 262 -5.48 -11.57 -65.75
C GLN A 262 -6.69 -10.84 -65.13
N LYS A 263 -6.53 -10.39 -63.88
CA LYS A 263 -7.52 -9.62 -63.10
C LYS A 263 -6.80 -8.53 -62.36
N LEU A 264 -7.38 -7.34 -62.31
CA LEU A 264 -6.84 -6.24 -61.54
C LEU A 264 -6.70 -6.67 -60.09
N THR A 265 -5.47 -6.63 -59.57
CA THR A 265 -5.12 -7.12 -58.25
C THR A 265 -4.45 -5.99 -57.49
N VAL A 266 -4.91 -5.75 -56.25
CA VAL A 266 -4.40 -4.70 -55.37
C VAL A 266 -3.58 -5.32 -54.23
N ARG A 267 -2.54 -4.63 -53.83
CA ARG A 267 -1.80 -4.92 -52.60
C ARG A 267 -2.53 -4.35 -51.41
N ASP A 268 -3.02 -5.19 -50.54
CA ASP A 268 -3.46 -4.81 -49.22
C ASP A 268 -2.25 -4.67 -48.32
N TYR A 269 -2.11 -3.49 -47.68
CA TYR A 269 -1.04 -3.21 -46.75
C TYR A 269 -1.59 -3.20 -45.33
N GLN A 270 -0.85 -3.72 -44.37
CA GLN A 270 -1.16 -3.64 -42.99
C GLN A 270 -0.67 -2.27 -42.43
N ALA A 271 -1.56 -1.52 -41.83
CA ALA A 271 -1.12 -0.27 -41.18
C ALA A 271 -0.37 -0.61 -39.90
N ASN A 272 0.93 -0.74 -40.03
CA ASN A 272 1.85 -0.82 -38.90
C ASN A 272 2.43 0.58 -38.58
N GLN A 273 1.56 1.58 -38.39
CA GLN A 273 2.04 2.86 -37.87
C GLN A 273 2.27 2.72 -36.37
N SER A 274 3.56 2.65 -35.99
CA SER A 274 4.00 2.76 -34.61
C SER A 274 3.59 4.13 -34.07
N GLN A 275 2.53 4.13 -33.25
CA GLN A 275 1.97 5.34 -32.66
C GLN A 275 2.74 5.69 -31.38
N GLN A 276 2.72 6.98 -31.05
CA GLN A 276 3.34 7.47 -29.81
C GLN A 276 2.25 7.80 -28.78
N ILE A 277 2.38 7.22 -27.60
CA ILE A 277 1.49 7.45 -26.45
C ILE A 277 2.29 8.11 -25.34
N ILE A 278 1.78 9.17 -24.77
CA ILE A 278 2.39 9.85 -23.63
C ILE A 278 1.36 9.92 -22.51
N PHE A 279 1.70 9.30 -21.40
CA PHE A 279 0.90 9.42 -20.19
C PHE A 279 1.34 10.65 -19.41
N MET A 280 0.36 11.41 -18.93
CA MET A 280 0.51 12.49 -17.95
C MET A 280 -0.30 12.11 -16.72
N ILE A 281 0.39 11.75 -15.63
CA ILE A 281 -0.25 11.32 -14.39
C ILE A 281 -0.11 12.42 -13.36
N ASP A 282 -1.24 12.90 -12.89
CA ASP A 282 -1.32 13.84 -11.78
C ASP A 282 -1.02 13.13 -10.47
N CYS A 283 -0.08 13.69 -9.69
CA CYS A 283 0.33 13.22 -8.36
C CYS A 283 0.01 14.27 -7.28
N GLY A 284 -0.85 15.23 -7.54
CA GLY A 284 -1.24 16.28 -6.60
C GLY A 284 -2.40 15.87 -5.69
N ARG A 285 -2.90 16.85 -4.92
CA ARG A 285 -3.91 16.64 -3.87
C ARG A 285 -5.20 15.99 -4.35
N MET A 286 -5.58 16.18 -5.61
CA MET A 286 -6.80 15.60 -6.18
C MET A 286 -6.74 14.08 -6.33
N MET A 287 -5.53 13.52 -6.34
CA MET A 287 -5.29 12.07 -6.48
C MET A 287 -5.06 11.35 -5.14
N THR A 288 -5.26 12.04 -4.00
CA THR A 288 -5.09 11.47 -2.65
C THR A 288 -6.31 10.69 -2.17
N GLY A 289 -7.42 10.70 -2.91
CA GLY A 289 -8.61 9.91 -2.58
C GLY A 289 -8.29 8.41 -2.50
N THR A 290 -8.87 7.76 -1.49
CA THR A 290 -8.71 6.32 -1.24
C THR A 290 -10.06 5.63 -1.34
N HIS A 291 -10.12 4.49 -2.03
CA HIS A 291 -11.28 3.62 -2.05
C HIS A 291 -10.82 2.17 -1.80
N GLU A 292 -11.51 1.44 -0.90
CA GLU A 292 -11.19 0.05 -0.53
C GLU A 292 -9.70 -0.21 -0.24
N LYS A 293 -9.01 0.73 0.44
CA LYS A 293 -7.57 0.68 0.80
C LYS A 293 -6.60 0.88 -0.37
N THR A 294 -7.08 1.26 -1.55
CA THR A 294 -6.24 1.56 -2.71
C THR A 294 -6.39 3.03 -3.07
N ASP A 295 -5.29 3.71 -3.31
CA ASP A 295 -5.29 5.12 -3.68
C ASP A 295 -5.66 5.30 -5.16
N MET A 296 -6.29 6.42 -5.52
CA MET A 296 -6.63 6.74 -6.93
C MET A 296 -5.40 6.71 -7.83
N ILE A 297 -4.26 7.17 -7.31
CA ILE A 297 -3.00 7.15 -8.06
C ILE A 297 -2.52 5.71 -8.34
N ASP A 298 -2.83 4.74 -7.48
CA ASP A 298 -2.50 3.34 -7.69
C ASP A 298 -3.27 2.75 -8.86
N HIS A 299 -4.58 3.05 -8.93
CA HIS A 299 -5.41 2.70 -10.07
C HIS A 299 -4.92 3.34 -11.38
N ALA A 300 -4.53 4.62 -11.34
CA ALA A 300 -3.99 5.33 -12.49
C ALA A 300 -2.70 4.68 -13.00
N ILE A 301 -1.76 4.35 -12.10
CA ILE A 301 -0.49 3.72 -12.47
C ILE A 301 -0.69 2.29 -12.98
N ASN A 302 -1.53 1.49 -12.32
CA ASN A 302 -1.83 0.13 -12.78
C ASN A 302 -2.44 0.14 -14.19
N SER A 303 -3.38 1.06 -14.44
CA SER A 303 -4.01 1.21 -15.76
C SER A 303 -3.04 1.72 -16.82
N MET A 304 -2.16 2.66 -16.47
CA MET A 304 -1.08 3.13 -17.33
C MET A 304 -0.12 2.00 -17.69
N LEU A 305 0.31 1.19 -16.73
CA LEU A 305 1.22 0.06 -16.97
C LEU A 305 0.57 -0.99 -17.87
N MET A 306 -0.71 -1.29 -17.64
CA MET A 306 -1.47 -2.24 -18.45
C MET A 306 -1.61 -1.76 -19.89
N LEU A 307 -2.05 -0.51 -20.10
CA LEU A 307 -2.14 0.04 -21.44
C LEU A 307 -0.77 0.14 -22.10
N SER A 308 0.28 0.51 -21.37
CA SER A 308 1.65 0.55 -21.87
C SER A 308 2.10 -0.82 -22.38
N TYR A 309 1.79 -1.88 -21.64
CA TYR A 309 2.13 -3.25 -22.05
C TYR A 309 1.41 -3.64 -23.33
N VAL A 310 0.11 -3.34 -23.42
CA VAL A 310 -0.70 -3.61 -24.63
C VAL A 310 -0.16 -2.87 -25.85
N ALA A 311 0.16 -1.57 -25.68
CA ALA A 311 0.67 -0.71 -26.73
C ALA A 311 2.07 -1.13 -27.20
N LEU A 312 3.00 -1.39 -26.26
CA LEU A 312 4.36 -1.85 -26.56
C LEU A 312 4.38 -3.20 -27.28
N ARG A 313 3.44 -4.11 -26.95
CA ARG A 313 3.27 -5.36 -27.68
C ARG A 313 2.77 -5.18 -29.10
N ARG A 314 2.05 -4.10 -29.38
CA ARG A 314 1.58 -3.73 -30.71
C ARG A 314 2.59 -2.88 -31.51
N GLY A 315 3.79 -2.69 -30.97
CA GLY A 315 4.85 -1.94 -31.63
C GLY A 315 4.80 -0.41 -31.39
N ASP A 316 3.86 0.08 -30.59
CA ASP A 316 3.76 1.50 -30.26
C ASP A 316 4.87 1.95 -29.30
N SER A 317 5.12 3.26 -29.26
CA SER A 317 6.08 3.89 -28.36
C SER A 317 5.37 4.54 -27.18
N VAL A 318 5.82 4.28 -25.95
CA VAL A 318 5.17 4.81 -24.75
C VAL A 318 6.13 5.67 -23.96
N GLY A 319 5.66 6.86 -23.56
CA GLY A 319 6.33 7.80 -22.66
C GLY A 319 5.47 8.11 -21.43
N LEU A 320 6.09 8.68 -20.41
CA LEU A 320 5.46 9.04 -19.14
C LEU A 320 5.95 10.38 -18.63
N ILE A 321 5.03 11.17 -18.11
CA ILE A 321 5.24 12.36 -17.30
C ILE A 321 4.44 12.20 -16.02
N THR A 322 5.08 12.27 -14.85
CA THR A 322 4.40 12.40 -13.57
C THR A 322 4.64 13.78 -13.01
N PHE A 323 3.62 14.43 -12.50
CA PHE A 323 3.70 15.80 -12.04
C PHE A 323 2.80 16.08 -10.85
N SER A 324 3.15 17.09 -10.05
CA SER A 324 2.30 17.75 -9.08
C SER A 324 2.60 19.26 -9.14
N ASN A 325 3.17 19.87 -8.12
CA ASN A 325 3.66 21.25 -8.16
C ASN A 325 4.87 21.45 -9.10
N LYS A 326 5.47 20.37 -9.57
CA LYS A 326 6.55 20.29 -10.55
C LYS A 326 6.49 18.95 -11.29
N VAL A 327 7.24 18.84 -12.38
CA VAL A 327 7.43 17.55 -13.05
C VAL A 327 8.39 16.69 -12.23
N HIS A 328 7.92 15.52 -11.77
CA HIS A 328 8.70 14.57 -10.97
C HIS A 328 9.54 13.66 -11.85
N ASN A 329 8.90 12.99 -12.81
CA ASN A 329 9.57 12.06 -13.71
C ASN A 329 9.17 12.32 -15.16
N PHE A 330 10.14 12.14 -16.04
CA PHE A 330 9.95 12.10 -17.48
C PHE A 330 10.64 10.87 -18.07
N ILE A 331 9.89 10.03 -18.70
CA ILE A 331 10.39 8.90 -19.49
C ILE A 331 10.06 9.18 -20.95
N PRO A 332 11.07 9.34 -21.82
CA PRO A 332 10.84 9.61 -23.22
C PRO A 332 10.17 8.40 -23.90
N PRO A 333 9.32 8.64 -24.90
CA PRO A 333 8.65 7.61 -25.63
C PRO A 333 9.64 6.66 -26.31
N LYS A 334 9.48 5.35 -26.06
CA LYS A 334 10.31 4.31 -26.65
C LYS A 334 9.46 3.06 -26.92
N ALA A 335 9.74 2.39 -28.05
CA ALA A 335 9.14 1.12 -28.40
C ALA A 335 9.86 -0.08 -27.75
N GLY A 336 9.20 -1.22 -27.72
CA GLY A 336 9.73 -2.50 -27.26
C GLY A 336 9.31 -2.87 -25.83
N VAL A 337 8.90 -4.13 -25.66
CA VAL A 337 8.28 -4.63 -24.40
C VAL A 337 9.19 -4.46 -23.17
N LYS A 338 10.51 -4.49 -23.34
CA LYS A 338 11.46 -4.27 -22.24
C LYS A 338 11.35 -2.87 -21.63
N HIS A 339 10.75 -1.89 -22.33
CA HIS A 339 10.56 -0.54 -21.86
C HIS A 339 9.59 -0.45 -20.66
N ILE A 340 8.70 -1.44 -20.50
CA ILE A 340 7.79 -1.53 -19.36
C ILE A 340 8.51 -1.50 -18.02
N ASN A 341 9.70 -2.12 -17.93
CA ASN A 341 10.48 -2.11 -16.70
C ASN A 341 10.95 -0.69 -16.31
N ARG A 342 11.24 0.17 -17.29
CA ARG A 342 11.58 1.57 -17.03
C ARG A 342 10.39 2.36 -16.48
N LEU A 343 9.20 2.14 -17.08
CA LEU A 343 7.96 2.75 -16.60
C LEU A 343 7.65 2.28 -15.18
N LEU A 344 7.78 0.97 -14.92
CA LEU A 344 7.58 0.37 -13.59
C LEU A 344 8.52 1.00 -12.54
N HIS A 345 9.82 1.10 -12.85
CA HIS A 345 10.80 1.71 -11.94
C HIS A 345 10.59 3.21 -11.72
N ALA A 346 10.02 3.92 -12.68
CA ALA A 346 9.73 5.35 -12.53
C ALA A 346 8.48 5.62 -11.70
N THR A 347 7.59 4.63 -11.55
CA THR A 347 6.28 4.81 -10.91
C THR A 347 6.14 4.11 -9.55
N PHE A 348 7.05 3.19 -9.19
CA PHE A 348 6.89 2.39 -7.96
C PHE A 348 6.90 3.26 -6.69
N ASP A 349 7.64 4.36 -6.68
CA ASP A 349 7.81 5.27 -5.54
C ASP A 349 7.00 6.56 -5.68
N GLN A 350 6.10 6.64 -6.68
CA GLN A 350 5.27 7.82 -6.88
C GLN A 350 4.00 7.70 -6.03
N SER A 351 3.81 8.63 -5.10
CA SER A 351 2.60 8.77 -4.28
C SER A 351 1.91 10.09 -4.57
N ALA A 352 0.62 10.17 -4.31
CA ALA A 352 -0.09 11.43 -4.32
C ALA A 352 0.41 12.31 -3.17
N THR A 353 0.57 13.59 -3.42
CA THR A 353 1.04 14.59 -2.47
C THR A 353 -0.02 15.65 -2.23
N HIS A 354 -0.14 16.18 -1.00
CA HIS A 354 -1.10 17.22 -0.66
C HIS A 354 -0.69 18.62 -1.17
N VAL A 355 -0.23 18.68 -2.43
CA VAL A 355 0.15 19.93 -3.09
C VAL A 355 -0.72 20.16 -4.33
N GLU A 356 -0.90 21.42 -4.70
CA GLU A 356 -1.64 21.81 -5.90
C GLU A 356 -0.90 21.40 -7.16
N SER A 357 -1.63 20.86 -8.14
CA SER A 357 -1.05 20.41 -9.41
C SER A 357 -0.87 21.57 -10.38
N ARG A 358 0.35 21.75 -10.88
CA ARG A 358 0.69 22.75 -11.88
C ARG A 358 0.59 22.19 -13.30
N PHE A 359 -0.63 22.20 -13.82
CA PHE A 359 -0.91 21.74 -15.18
C PHE A 359 -0.15 22.57 -16.23
N ASP A 360 -0.02 23.89 -16.02
CA ASP A 360 0.71 24.79 -16.89
C ASP A 360 2.16 24.32 -17.15
N GLU A 361 2.87 23.97 -16.09
CA GLU A 361 4.24 23.48 -16.16
C GLU A 361 4.33 22.12 -16.84
N ALA A 362 3.44 21.20 -16.50
CA ALA A 362 3.41 19.86 -17.07
C ALA A 362 3.14 19.88 -18.59
N PHE A 363 2.17 20.67 -19.04
CA PHE A 363 1.85 20.82 -20.47
C PHE A 363 2.94 21.57 -21.24
N LEU A 364 3.57 22.58 -20.63
CA LEU A 364 4.72 23.27 -21.22
C LEU A 364 5.89 22.29 -21.40
N TYR A 365 6.14 21.46 -20.39
CA TYR A 365 7.18 20.42 -20.45
C TYR A 365 6.91 19.41 -21.57
N LEU A 366 5.67 18.94 -21.69
CA LEU A 366 5.22 18.04 -22.75
C LEU A 366 5.52 18.68 -24.14
N ARG A 367 5.11 19.92 -24.34
CA ARG A 367 5.29 20.66 -25.61
C ARG A 367 6.73 20.73 -26.03
N ASN A 368 7.64 20.96 -25.06
CA ASN A 368 9.06 21.11 -25.33
C ASN A 368 9.77 19.76 -25.59
N LYS A 369 9.36 18.69 -24.89
CA LYS A 369 10.04 17.40 -24.96
C LYS A 369 9.44 16.43 -25.98
N CYS A 370 8.20 16.60 -26.37
CA CYS A 370 7.46 15.67 -27.23
C CYS A 370 6.91 16.36 -28.48
N PRO A 371 7.76 16.64 -29.50
CA PRO A 371 7.35 17.36 -30.69
C PRO A 371 6.50 16.53 -31.68
N LYS A 372 6.58 15.21 -31.65
CA LYS A 372 5.83 14.34 -32.55
C LYS A 372 4.36 14.22 -32.15
N ARG A 373 3.46 14.10 -33.15
CA ARG A 373 2.03 13.81 -32.91
C ARG A 373 1.90 12.56 -32.04
N SER A 374 1.12 12.63 -30.98
CA SER A 374 1.01 11.58 -29.97
C SER A 374 -0.39 11.55 -29.39
N LEU A 375 -0.81 10.39 -28.91
CA LEU A 375 -1.94 10.26 -27.99
C LEU A 375 -1.46 10.71 -26.60
N VAL A 376 -1.98 11.83 -26.11
CA VAL A 376 -1.68 12.33 -24.77
C VAL A 376 -2.79 11.93 -23.82
N VAL A 377 -2.52 11.00 -22.94
CA VAL A 377 -3.46 10.48 -21.95
C VAL A 377 -3.18 11.17 -20.63
N THR A 378 -4.03 12.12 -20.25
CA THR A 378 -3.92 12.81 -18.96
C THR A 378 -4.89 12.19 -17.97
N ILE A 379 -4.35 11.65 -16.86
CA ILE A 379 -5.15 11.01 -15.81
C ILE A 379 -5.12 11.91 -14.58
N THR A 380 -6.29 12.37 -14.17
CA THR A 380 -6.46 13.27 -13.01
C THR A 380 -7.88 13.13 -12.44
N ASN A 381 -8.09 13.65 -11.25
CA ASN A 381 -9.42 13.92 -10.70
C ASN A 381 -9.63 15.42 -10.65
N LEU A 382 -10.78 15.90 -11.14
CA LEU A 382 -11.13 17.32 -11.16
C LEU A 382 -12.36 17.54 -10.31
N ILE A 383 -12.18 18.27 -9.22
CA ILE A 383 -13.23 18.58 -8.23
C ILE A 383 -13.42 20.10 -8.13
N ASP A 384 -12.43 20.89 -8.56
CA ASP A 384 -12.47 22.34 -8.46
C ASP A 384 -12.47 23.04 -9.83
N GLU A 385 -13.05 24.25 -9.88
CA GLU A 385 -13.21 25.05 -11.08
C GLU A 385 -11.87 25.61 -11.60
N ILE A 386 -10.92 25.90 -10.71
CA ILE A 386 -9.64 26.52 -11.07
C ILE A 386 -8.79 25.55 -11.87
N ASN A 387 -8.57 24.34 -11.34
CA ASN A 387 -7.79 23.31 -12.02
C ASN A 387 -8.45 22.88 -13.32
N SER A 388 -9.76 22.83 -13.35
CA SER A 388 -10.52 22.46 -14.53
C SER A 388 -10.42 23.48 -15.66
N SER A 389 -10.44 24.75 -15.34
CA SER A 389 -10.23 25.83 -16.34
C SER A 389 -8.83 25.76 -16.95
N GLN A 390 -7.81 25.43 -16.14
CA GLN A 390 -6.46 25.22 -16.63
C GLN A 390 -6.38 23.98 -17.54
N VAL A 391 -6.92 22.84 -17.11
CA VAL A 391 -6.95 21.61 -17.92
C VAL A 391 -7.66 21.85 -19.25
N LYS A 392 -8.84 22.49 -19.24
CA LYS A 392 -9.62 22.84 -20.43
C LYS A 392 -8.76 23.68 -21.40
N ARG A 393 -8.13 24.75 -20.91
CA ARG A 393 -7.30 25.64 -21.71
C ARG A 393 -6.11 24.92 -22.35
N HIS A 394 -5.38 24.13 -21.58
CA HIS A 394 -4.19 23.46 -22.07
C HIS A 394 -4.49 22.30 -23.00
N MET A 395 -5.54 21.52 -22.70
CA MET A 395 -5.96 20.41 -23.56
C MET A 395 -6.47 20.87 -24.91
N SER A 396 -7.24 21.98 -24.99
CA SER A 396 -7.70 22.53 -26.25
C SER A 396 -6.55 22.98 -27.15
N VAL A 397 -5.47 23.53 -26.57
CA VAL A 397 -4.28 23.89 -27.35
C VAL A 397 -3.55 22.66 -27.90
N LEU A 398 -3.66 21.50 -27.24
CA LEU A 398 -3.03 20.26 -27.72
C LEU A 398 -3.73 19.67 -28.95
N THR A 399 -5.04 19.91 -29.16
CA THR A 399 -5.82 19.31 -30.26
C THR A 399 -5.26 19.62 -31.64
N GLY A 400 -4.57 20.77 -31.81
CA GLY A 400 -3.92 21.13 -33.07
C GLY A 400 -2.70 20.28 -33.43
N ARG A 401 -2.06 19.62 -32.46
CA ARG A 401 -0.81 18.90 -32.64
C ARG A 401 -0.84 17.44 -32.21
N HIS A 402 -1.52 17.17 -31.11
CA HIS A 402 -1.66 15.86 -30.49
C HIS A 402 -3.13 15.44 -30.47
N LEU A 403 -3.39 14.19 -30.12
CA LEU A 403 -4.73 13.71 -29.78
C LEU A 403 -4.85 13.64 -28.25
N PRO A 404 -5.47 14.65 -27.59
CA PRO A 404 -5.62 14.62 -26.15
C PRO A 404 -6.77 13.70 -25.73
N LEU A 405 -6.52 12.87 -24.71
CA LEU A 405 -7.50 12.06 -24.00
C LEU A 405 -7.49 12.46 -22.52
N ALA A 406 -8.52 13.14 -22.07
CA ALA A 406 -8.75 13.46 -20.67
C ALA A 406 -9.42 12.27 -19.97
N VAL A 407 -8.74 11.67 -19.04
CA VAL A 407 -9.26 10.60 -18.18
C VAL A 407 -9.52 11.20 -16.80
N LEU A 408 -10.80 11.34 -16.48
CA LEU A 408 -11.27 11.93 -15.24
C LEU A 408 -11.72 10.81 -14.32
N LEU A 409 -11.05 10.67 -13.19
CA LEU A 409 -11.43 9.69 -12.18
C LEU A 409 -12.63 10.18 -11.39
N ARG A 410 -13.59 9.29 -11.15
CA ARG A 410 -14.72 9.55 -10.27
C ARG A 410 -14.32 9.21 -8.84
N ASP A 411 -14.71 10.08 -7.92
CA ASP A 411 -14.51 9.86 -6.49
C ASP A 411 -15.82 9.39 -5.87
N HIS A 412 -15.80 8.21 -5.24
CA HIS A 412 -16.95 7.66 -4.53
C HIS A 412 -17.51 8.62 -3.48
N SER A 413 -16.64 9.37 -2.80
CA SER A 413 -17.05 10.36 -1.83
C SER A 413 -17.96 11.46 -2.39
N MET A 414 -17.94 11.69 -3.72
CA MET A 414 -18.76 12.68 -4.41
C MET A 414 -19.95 12.07 -5.14
N PHE A 415 -19.82 10.86 -5.66
CA PHE A 415 -20.87 10.23 -6.47
C PHE A 415 -21.84 9.42 -5.62
N ASP A 416 -21.35 8.67 -4.64
CA ASP A 416 -22.18 7.81 -3.80
C ASP A 416 -23.25 8.57 -3.00
N PRO A 417 -22.99 9.76 -2.39
CA PRO A 417 -24.02 10.51 -1.70
C PRO A 417 -25.23 10.91 -2.56
N VAL A 418 -25.03 11.14 -3.86
CA VAL A 418 -26.12 11.48 -4.79
C VAL A 418 -26.92 10.23 -5.13
N GLU A 419 -26.27 9.10 -5.41
CA GLU A 419 -26.93 7.84 -5.71
C GLU A 419 -27.68 7.30 -4.48
N GLU A 420 -27.08 7.41 -3.29
CA GLU A 420 -27.71 7.03 -2.02
C GLU A 420 -28.93 7.90 -1.73
N PHE A 421 -28.85 9.22 -1.97
CA PHE A 421 -29.97 10.13 -1.78
C PHE A 421 -31.14 9.85 -2.75
N GLU A 422 -30.85 9.52 -4.00
CA GLU A 422 -31.88 9.14 -4.96
C GLU A 422 -32.64 7.87 -4.55
N ASN A 423 -31.94 6.90 -3.98
CA ASN A 423 -32.46 5.59 -3.58
C ASN A 423 -32.99 5.54 -2.13
N ALA A 424 -32.76 6.58 -1.32
CA ALA A 424 -33.11 6.61 0.10
C ALA A 424 -34.63 6.74 0.33
N PRO A 425 -35.18 6.08 1.36
CA PRO A 425 -36.56 6.29 1.77
C PRO A 425 -36.78 7.75 2.25
N PRO A 426 -38.00 8.31 2.10
CA PRO A 426 -38.29 9.72 2.41
C PRO A 426 -37.88 10.18 3.81
N ALA A 427 -37.92 9.29 4.80
CA ALA A 427 -37.55 9.60 6.19
C ALA A 427 -36.05 9.86 6.42
N PHE A 428 -35.16 9.43 5.50
CA PHE A 428 -33.71 9.61 5.61
C PHE A 428 -33.18 10.77 4.75
N LYS A 429 -34.04 11.43 3.97
CA LYS A 429 -33.61 12.47 3.02
C LYS A 429 -33.21 13.79 3.69
N ASP A 430 -33.70 14.08 4.88
CA ASP A 430 -33.44 15.37 5.54
C ASP A 430 -31.99 15.47 6.08
N ASP A 431 -31.41 14.36 6.57
CA ASP A 431 -30.08 14.33 7.18
C ASP A 431 -28.94 14.44 6.14
N HIS A 432 -29.16 13.94 4.91
CA HIS A 432 -28.15 13.91 3.84
C HIS A 432 -28.43 14.91 2.71
N LEU A 433 -29.46 15.75 2.84
CA LEU A 433 -29.89 16.69 1.79
C LEU A 433 -28.78 17.65 1.38
N PHE A 434 -28.09 18.24 2.36
CA PHE A 434 -27.05 19.24 2.10
C PHE A 434 -25.82 18.63 1.44
N GLU A 435 -25.43 17.44 1.85
CA GLU A 435 -24.30 16.70 1.29
C GLU A 435 -24.59 16.28 -0.16
N ALA A 436 -25.77 15.70 -0.41
CA ALA A 436 -26.21 15.34 -1.76
C ALA A 436 -26.36 16.57 -2.67
N ALA A 437 -26.89 17.69 -2.16
CA ALA A 437 -27.00 18.92 -2.94
C ALA A 437 -25.65 19.52 -3.31
N ALA A 438 -24.69 19.52 -2.38
CA ALA A 438 -23.33 19.98 -2.64
C ALA A 438 -22.63 19.08 -3.69
N ALA A 439 -22.74 17.75 -3.52
CA ALA A 439 -22.22 16.79 -4.47
C ALA A 439 -22.85 16.93 -5.85
N ALA A 440 -24.18 17.07 -5.94
CA ALA A 440 -24.88 17.28 -7.20
C ALA A 440 -24.45 18.57 -7.92
N SER A 441 -24.16 19.63 -7.17
CA SER A 441 -23.62 20.88 -7.74
C SER A 441 -22.27 20.66 -8.41
N ILE A 442 -21.36 19.94 -7.72
CA ILE A 442 -20.03 19.60 -8.26
C ILE A 442 -20.17 18.72 -9.49
N LEU A 443 -21.06 17.72 -9.46
CA LEU A 443 -21.27 16.80 -10.58
C LEU A 443 -21.85 17.52 -11.81
N ASN A 444 -22.78 18.46 -11.61
CA ASN A 444 -23.35 19.28 -12.69
C ASN A 444 -22.25 20.10 -13.39
N TRP A 445 -21.44 20.77 -12.62
CA TRP A 445 -20.32 21.53 -13.13
C TRP A 445 -19.29 20.63 -13.86
N ARG A 446 -18.98 19.46 -13.31
CA ARG A 446 -18.09 18.46 -13.92
C ARG A 446 -18.63 17.98 -15.27
N ASN A 447 -19.94 17.73 -15.36
CA ASN A 447 -20.59 17.37 -16.62
C ASN A 447 -20.50 18.47 -17.68
N GLN A 448 -20.63 19.75 -17.29
CA GLN A 448 -20.41 20.88 -18.19
C GLN A 448 -18.99 20.91 -18.72
N LEU A 449 -17.99 20.74 -17.85
CA LEU A 449 -16.60 20.66 -18.25
C LEU A 449 -16.33 19.53 -19.26
N ILE A 450 -16.87 18.34 -19.02
CA ILE A 450 -16.72 17.20 -19.93
C ILE A 450 -17.30 17.50 -21.31
N ASN A 451 -18.47 18.15 -21.36
CA ASN A 451 -19.10 18.55 -22.61
C ASN A 451 -18.29 19.64 -23.34
N ASP A 452 -17.78 20.61 -22.62
CA ASP A 452 -16.92 21.65 -23.17
C ASP A 452 -15.64 21.08 -23.78
N LEU A 453 -14.99 20.12 -23.10
CA LEU A 453 -13.81 19.43 -23.62
C LEU A 453 -14.12 18.67 -24.91
N LYS A 454 -15.28 17.96 -24.96
CA LYS A 454 -15.74 17.25 -26.18
C LYS A 454 -15.94 18.21 -27.34
N HIS A 455 -16.58 19.35 -27.11
CA HIS A 455 -16.80 20.38 -28.14
C HIS A 455 -15.48 20.97 -28.67
N GLN A 456 -14.43 20.99 -27.86
CA GLN A 456 -13.10 21.43 -28.25
C GLN A 456 -12.26 20.33 -28.94
N GLY A 457 -12.84 19.16 -29.21
CA GLY A 457 -12.17 18.05 -29.88
C GLY A 457 -11.26 17.21 -28.96
N VAL A 458 -11.37 17.37 -27.65
CA VAL A 458 -10.68 16.54 -26.65
C VAL A 458 -11.50 15.26 -26.45
N LEU A 459 -10.83 14.10 -26.54
CA LEU A 459 -11.44 12.86 -26.12
C LEU A 459 -11.55 12.83 -24.59
N THR A 460 -12.72 12.46 -24.08
CA THR A 460 -12.95 12.38 -22.64
C THR A 460 -13.35 11.00 -22.20
N MET A 461 -12.92 10.63 -21.01
CA MET A 461 -13.34 9.42 -20.30
C MET A 461 -13.61 9.78 -18.85
N ASP A 462 -14.79 9.46 -18.34
CA ASP A 462 -15.20 9.69 -16.97
C ASP A 462 -15.55 8.33 -16.36
N VAL A 463 -14.77 7.86 -15.38
CA VAL A 463 -14.79 6.46 -14.94
C VAL A 463 -14.38 6.32 -13.48
N PHE A 464 -15.00 5.37 -12.76
CA PHE A 464 -14.54 4.96 -11.44
C PHE A 464 -13.17 4.25 -11.53
N PRO A 465 -12.34 4.37 -10.48
CA PRO A 465 -10.99 3.81 -10.46
C PRO A 465 -10.92 2.32 -10.78
N GLU A 466 -11.89 1.52 -10.32
CA GLU A 466 -11.95 0.06 -10.50
C GLU A 466 -12.11 -0.33 -11.98
N GLY A 467 -12.89 0.43 -12.72
CA GLY A 467 -13.14 0.22 -14.15
C GLY A 467 -12.09 0.83 -15.08
N LEU A 468 -11.16 1.61 -14.55
CA LEU A 468 -10.23 2.43 -15.34
C LEU A 468 -9.41 1.59 -16.33
N THR A 469 -8.82 0.50 -15.89
CA THR A 469 -7.92 -0.34 -16.71
C THR A 469 -8.60 -0.84 -17.96
N THR A 470 -9.76 -1.46 -17.82
CA THR A 470 -10.52 -2.04 -18.95
C THR A 470 -11.01 -0.96 -19.91
N ASN A 471 -11.56 0.13 -19.38
CA ASN A 471 -12.08 1.22 -20.18
C ASN A 471 -10.97 1.93 -20.96
N LEU A 472 -9.81 2.16 -20.32
CA LEU A 472 -8.67 2.83 -20.93
C LEU A 472 -8.08 2.00 -22.08
N VAL A 473 -7.91 0.69 -21.89
CA VAL A 473 -7.43 -0.22 -22.95
C VAL A 473 -8.43 -0.28 -24.10
N ASN A 474 -9.74 -0.40 -23.83
CA ASN A 474 -10.76 -0.41 -24.88
C ASN A 474 -10.77 0.91 -25.66
N ARG A 475 -10.63 2.05 -24.98
CA ARG A 475 -10.58 3.37 -25.63
C ARG A 475 -9.36 3.51 -26.55
N TYR A 476 -8.20 3.05 -26.11
CA TYR A 476 -7.01 2.99 -26.96
C TYR A 476 -7.24 2.11 -28.20
N LEU A 477 -7.82 0.92 -28.02
CA LEU A 477 -8.11 0.02 -29.14
C LEU A 477 -9.10 0.65 -30.15
N GLU A 478 -10.09 1.40 -29.67
CA GLU A 478 -11.03 2.15 -30.50
C GLU A 478 -10.32 3.27 -31.29
N ILE A 479 -9.48 4.07 -30.61
CA ILE A 479 -8.70 5.14 -31.23
C ILE A 479 -7.82 4.58 -32.36
N LYS A 480 -7.16 3.45 -32.08
CA LYS A 480 -6.30 2.77 -33.06
C LYS A 480 -7.10 2.21 -34.22
N ALA A 481 -8.28 1.63 -33.96
CA ALA A 481 -9.17 1.09 -34.97
C ALA A 481 -9.76 2.16 -35.93
N ARG A 482 -10.01 3.37 -35.38
CA ARG A 482 -10.54 4.51 -36.13
C ARG A 482 -9.46 5.35 -36.82
N HIS A 483 -8.19 4.99 -36.70
CA HIS A 483 -7.06 5.76 -37.25
C HIS A 483 -7.07 7.25 -36.89
N LEU A 484 -7.39 7.58 -35.65
CA LEU A 484 -7.47 8.97 -35.17
C LEU A 484 -6.11 9.60 -34.92
N LEU A 485 -5.01 8.82 -34.89
CA LEU A 485 -3.65 9.26 -34.60
C LEU A 485 -2.80 9.37 -35.86
#